data_080e23044bf1e636bc78e88e14cc3456
#
_entry.id   080e23044bf1e636bc78e88e14cc3456
#
_cell.length_a   1.000
_cell.length_b   1.000
_cell.length_c   1.000
_cell.angle_alpha   90.00
_cell.angle_beta   90.00
_cell.angle_gamma   90.00
#
_symmetry.space_group_name_H-M   'P 1'
#
loop_
_entity.id
_entity.type
_entity.pdbx_description
1 polymer ?
#
loop_
_entity_poly.entity_id
_entity_poly.type
_entity_poly.pdbx_seq_one_letter_code
_entity_poly.pdbx_strand_id
1 'polypeptide(L)'
;MSISRKQQIAMAVIVAVGVVAGAGVLMSERHKTGGEPGAGEAAAPAASAAPAGQADAKSVHEVRAVKLDEAQVRRADIAIQAAGPGSIQSVAQFQGEVRFNEDRTAHVVPRLAGVAEAVPANLGETVRQGQLLAIVTSTALAEQRSELLTAQRRRDAARTTYDREKKLWEDRISAEQDYLQAQTALQEADIALQNARQKLEAVGASGKVVSGTGLNRFEIRAPFDGTIVEKHLALGESVKEDASIFTVADLRTVWAEFAVSPKDLETVRVGQKVVVSSSAFDSKGEGTISYVGALLGEQTRTARARVTLGNPKGAWRPGLFVTVAVLGDSQAAQLVVSADALQTVDSKPIVFKAVPGGFAAMPVKVGRSDGKHVEVLQGLEAGDKVASSNTFVLKADLGKSGVEEE
;
A
#
# COMPACT_ATOMS: atom_id res chain seq x y z
N MET A 1 45.65 1.19 -0.35
CA MET A 1 44.93 2.01 -1.35
C MET A 1 45.37 3.44 -1.19
N SER A 2 46.14 3.99 -2.13
CA SER A 2 46.68 5.38 -2.05
C SER A 2 45.62 6.32 -2.68
N ILE A 3 45.13 7.24 -1.87
CA ILE A 3 44.16 8.26 -2.29
C ILE A 3 44.88 9.25 -3.20
N SER A 4 44.36 9.51 -4.39
CA SER A 4 44.95 10.38 -5.39
C SER A 4 44.98 11.86 -4.91
N ARG A 5 46.05 12.60 -5.30
CA ARG A 5 46.23 14.02 -4.96
C ARG A 5 45.03 14.92 -5.30
N LYS A 6 44.23 14.56 -6.33
CA LYS A 6 43.00 15.26 -6.71
C LYS A 6 41.85 15.05 -5.71
N GLN A 7 41.75 13.86 -5.08
CA GLN A 7 40.76 13.59 -4.04
C GLN A 7 41.08 14.28 -2.71
N GLN A 8 42.34 14.46 -2.39
CA GLN A 8 42.79 15.24 -1.20
C GLN A 8 42.47 16.72 -1.32
N ILE A 9 42.62 17.32 -2.53
CA ILE A 9 42.27 18.72 -2.79
C ILE A 9 40.74 18.92 -2.72
N ALA A 10 39.95 18.01 -3.26
CA ALA A 10 38.48 18.08 -3.18
C ALA A 10 37.96 17.99 -1.74
N MET A 11 38.57 17.14 -0.89
CA MET A 11 38.20 17.01 0.51
C MET A 11 38.60 18.27 1.34
N ALA A 12 39.72 18.90 1.05
CA ALA A 12 40.12 20.15 1.69
C ALA A 12 39.19 21.34 1.36
N VAL A 13 38.68 21.41 0.14
CA VAL A 13 37.71 22.45 -0.29
C VAL A 13 36.37 22.29 0.39
N ILE A 14 35.86 21.05 0.56
CA ILE A 14 34.58 20.78 1.24
C ILE A 14 34.65 21.16 2.72
N VAL A 15 35.77 20.87 3.40
CA VAL A 15 35.96 21.24 4.80
C VAL A 15 36.08 22.74 4.98
N ALA A 16 36.75 23.46 4.07
CA ALA A 16 36.88 24.92 4.13
C ALA A 16 35.53 25.63 3.93
N VAL A 17 34.67 25.16 3.02
CA VAL A 17 33.30 25.70 2.80
C VAL A 17 32.39 25.42 4.02
N GLY A 18 32.52 24.26 4.67
CA GLY A 18 31.75 23.92 5.89
C GLY A 18 32.10 24.85 7.08
N VAL A 19 33.37 25.22 7.26
CA VAL A 19 33.82 26.10 8.37
C VAL A 19 33.34 27.53 8.15
N VAL A 20 33.32 28.04 6.93
CA VAL A 20 32.84 29.40 6.63
C VAL A 20 31.30 29.51 6.79
N ALA A 21 30.55 28.48 6.43
CA ALA A 21 29.11 28.44 6.63
C ALA A 21 28.73 28.33 8.14
N GLY A 22 29.51 27.56 8.93
CA GLY A 22 29.29 27.44 10.37
C GLY A 22 29.59 28.70 11.18
N ALA A 23 30.56 29.49 10.77
CA ALA A 23 30.91 30.78 11.42
C ALA A 23 29.85 31.86 11.14
N GLY A 24 29.18 31.85 9.98
CA GLY A 24 28.11 32.78 9.64
C GLY A 24 26.84 32.62 10.49
N VAL A 25 26.50 31.39 10.89
CA VAL A 25 25.33 31.11 11.73
C VAL A 25 25.54 31.50 13.19
N LEU A 26 26.78 31.35 13.72
CA LEU A 26 27.12 31.70 15.10
C LEU A 26 27.23 33.21 15.37
N MET A 27 27.46 34.04 14.33
CA MET A 27 27.49 35.51 14.46
C MET A 27 26.10 36.17 14.34
N SER A 28 25.08 35.50 13.85
CA SER A 28 23.73 36.04 13.72
C SER A 28 22.90 36.03 15.02
N GLU A 29 23.28 35.26 16.02
CA GLU A 29 22.51 35.14 17.29
C GLU A 29 23.01 36.09 18.43
N ARG A 30 24.01 36.95 18.19
CA ARG A 30 24.58 37.78 19.27
C ARG A 30 24.12 39.22 19.33
N HIS A 31 22.99 39.57 18.66
CA HIS A 31 22.52 40.98 18.62
C HIS A 31 21.09 41.17 19.08
N LYS A 32 20.66 40.53 20.15
CA LYS A 32 19.43 40.89 20.85
C LYS A 32 19.50 40.51 22.33
N THR A 33 20.26 41.26 23.13
CA THR A 33 20.03 41.40 24.57
C THR A 33 20.74 42.66 25.02
N GLY A 34 20.02 43.62 25.57
CA GLY A 34 20.58 44.75 26.28
C GLY A 34 19.62 45.92 26.41
N GLY A 35 18.95 46.09 27.60
CA GLY A 35 18.31 47.31 27.94
C GLY A 35 17.22 47.21 28.98
N GLU A 36 17.57 46.98 30.23
CA GLU A 36 16.88 47.48 31.42
C GLU A 36 17.77 48.57 32.06
N PRO A 37 17.35 49.39 33.04
CA PRO A 37 16.11 49.52 33.83
C PRO A 37 15.62 50.96 34.07
N GLY A 38 14.46 51.14 34.72
CA GLY A 38 14.05 52.44 35.24
C GLY A 38 12.76 52.38 36.11
N ALA A 39 12.95 52.43 37.40
CA ALA A 39 11.96 52.42 38.46
C ALA A 39 11.11 53.70 38.54
N GLY A 40 9.93 53.62 39.15
CA GLY A 40 9.08 54.74 39.53
C GLY A 40 7.66 54.29 39.82
N GLU A 41 7.37 53.91 40.90
CA GLU A 41 6.60 54.10 42.13
C GLU A 41 5.34 55.01 42.00
N ALA A 42 4.27 54.46 42.58
CA ALA A 42 3.21 55.02 43.36
C ALA A 42 1.87 55.46 42.72
N ALA A 43 0.87 54.95 43.39
CA ALA A 43 -0.42 55.49 43.79
C ALA A 43 -1.67 55.09 43.00
N ALA A 44 -2.43 54.21 43.67
CA ALA A 44 -3.91 54.19 43.61
C ALA A 44 -4.48 55.39 44.38
N PRO A 45 -5.71 55.85 44.15
CA PRO A 45 -6.84 55.19 44.79
C PRO A 45 -8.20 55.18 44.04
N ALA A 46 -8.96 54.18 44.47
CA ALA A 46 -10.37 54.12 44.84
C ALA A 46 -11.50 54.59 43.90
N ALA A 47 -12.35 53.62 43.59
CA ALA A 47 -13.79 53.60 43.75
C ALA A 47 -14.68 54.55 42.92
N SER A 48 -15.54 54.00 42.11
CA SER A 48 -16.96 54.23 42.18
C SER A 48 -17.81 53.20 41.48
N ALA A 49 -18.87 52.86 42.12
CA ALA A 49 -19.86 51.85 41.98
C ALA A 49 -20.64 51.87 40.64
N ALA A 50 -21.20 50.70 40.39
CA ALA A 50 -22.22 50.28 39.47
C ALA A 50 -23.42 51.21 39.25
N PRO A 51 -24.29 50.96 38.23
CA PRO A 51 -25.11 49.75 38.26
C PRO A 51 -25.40 49.09 36.91
N ALA A 52 -25.82 47.85 37.09
CA ALA A 52 -26.47 46.91 36.20
C ALA A 52 -27.30 47.48 35.03
N GLY A 53 -27.09 46.95 33.89
CA GLY A 53 -27.99 46.97 32.77
C GLY A 53 -27.91 45.62 32.09
N GLN A 54 -28.74 44.66 32.53
CA GLN A 54 -29.09 43.47 31.76
C GLN A 54 -29.73 43.95 30.46
N ALA A 55 -29.12 43.57 29.37
CA ALA A 55 -29.81 43.53 28.10
C ALA A 55 -29.45 42.15 27.49
N ASP A 56 -30.33 41.18 27.72
CA ASP A 56 -30.49 40.02 26.88
C ASP A 56 -30.69 40.49 25.43
N ALA A 57 -29.61 40.63 24.70
CA ALA A 57 -29.67 40.73 23.27
C ALA A 57 -29.88 39.31 22.71
N LYS A 58 -31.14 38.84 22.73
CA LYS A 58 -31.62 37.92 21.72
C LYS A 58 -31.25 38.54 20.37
N SER A 59 -30.16 38.12 19.78
CA SER A 59 -29.89 38.38 18.36
C SER A 59 -31.01 37.71 17.59
N VAL A 60 -32.03 38.45 17.23
CA VAL A 60 -33.02 38.07 16.23
C VAL A 60 -32.22 37.95 14.93
N HIS A 61 -31.77 36.72 14.63
CA HIS A 61 -31.28 36.43 13.31
C HIS A 61 -32.46 36.59 12.36
N GLU A 62 -32.44 37.58 11.50
CA GLU A 62 -33.37 37.70 10.39
C GLU A 62 -33.41 36.39 9.63
N VAL A 63 -34.51 35.66 9.84
CA VAL A 63 -34.77 34.39 9.15
C VAL A 63 -35.20 34.76 7.73
N ARG A 64 -34.25 34.79 6.82
CA ARG A 64 -34.55 34.98 5.37
C ARG A 64 -35.42 33.82 4.91
N ALA A 65 -36.63 34.11 4.44
CA ALA A 65 -37.58 33.12 3.97
C ALA A 65 -37.74 33.19 2.47
N VAL A 66 -37.68 32.04 1.82
CA VAL A 66 -37.97 31.87 0.39
C VAL A 66 -39.43 31.48 0.25
N LYS A 67 -40.24 32.30 -0.42
CA LYS A 67 -41.64 32.03 -0.66
C LYS A 67 -41.78 31.13 -1.90
N LEU A 68 -42.30 29.93 -1.72
CA LEU A 68 -42.55 28.95 -2.78
C LEU A 68 -43.89 28.29 -2.52
N ASP A 69 -44.74 28.23 -3.53
CA ASP A 69 -45.97 27.46 -3.47
C ASP A 69 -45.71 25.94 -3.66
N GLU A 70 -46.67 25.11 -3.27
CA GLU A 70 -46.50 23.64 -3.40
C GLU A 70 -46.30 23.15 -4.85
N ALA A 71 -46.81 23.90 -5.84
CA ALA A 71 -46.61 23.58 -7.24
C ALA A 71 -45.20 23.87 -7.71
N GLN A 72 -44.58 24.93 -7.18
CA GLN A 72 -43.17 25.27 -7.41
C GLN A 72 -42.23 24.30 -6.73
N VAL A 73 -42.52 23.88 -5.50
CA VAL A 73 -41.75 22.84 -4.76
C VAL A 73 -41.75 21.52 -5.56
N ARG A 74 -42.90 21.13 -6.09
CA ARG A 74 -43.01 19.89 -6.90
C ARG A 74 -42.29 20.01 -8.24
N ARG A 75 -42.31 21.17 -8.91
CA ARG A 75 -41.60 21.40 -10.18
C ARG A 75 -40.06 21.41 -9.99
N ALA A 76 -39.61 21.90 -8.85
CA ALA A 76 -38.20 21.94 -8.48
C ALA A 76 -37.68 20.60 -7.93
N ASP A 77 -38.58 19.58 -7.81
CA ASP A 77 -38.26 18.25 -7.24
C ASP A 77 -37.52 18.33 -5.89
N ILE A 78 -38.04 19.23 -5.02
CA ILE A 78 -37.52 19.42 -3.67
C ILE A 78 -38.12 18.36 -2.76
N ALA A 79 -37.32 17.38 -2.34
CA ALA A 79 -37.78 16.42 -1.33
C ALA A 79 -37.72 17.06 0.05
N ILE A 80 -38.71 16.75 0.89
CA ILE A 80 -38.80 17.20 2.28
C ILE A 80 -38.67 15.98 3.18
N GLN A 81 -37.76 16.04 4.15
CA GLN A 81 -37.53 14.99 5.14
C GLN A 81 -37.60 15.59 6.54
N ALA A 82 -38.13 14.81 7.49
CA ALA A 82 -38.08 15.21 8.90
C ALA A 82 -36.69 14.98 9.49
N ALA A 83 -36.15 15.97 10.15
CA ALA A 83 -34.95 15.85 10.96
C ALA A 83 -35.25 14.97 12.18
N GLY A 84 -34.44 13.98 12.46
CA GLY A 84 -34.70 13.03 13.54
C GLY A 84 -33.46 12.31 14.03
N PRO A 85 -33.62 11.45 15.05
CA PRO A 85 -32.52 10.66 15.54
C PRO A 85 -32.04 9.69 14.46
N GLY A 86 -30.73 9.50 14.39
CA GLY A 86 -30.10 8.63 13.42
C GLY A 86 -28.75 8.14 13.91
N SER A 87 -28.04 7.48 13.02
CA SER A 87 -26.67 7.06 13.28
C SER A 87 -25.74 7.61 12.22
N ILE A 88 -24.59 8.07 12.62
CA ILE A 88 -23.53 8.54 11.73
C ILE A 88 -22.34 7.62 11.87
N GLN A 89 -21.91 7.08 10.74
CA GLN A 89 -20.72 6.26 10.67
C GLN A 89 -19.52 7.19 10.50
N SER A 90 -18.54 7.11 11.40
CA SER A 90 -17.31 7.87 11.23
C SER A 90 -16.56 7.34 10.01
N VAL A 91 -16.06 8.23 9.17
CA VAL A 91 -15.28 7.88 7.97
C VAL A 91 -13.96 8.62 8.04
N ALA A 92 -12.88 7.88 8.19
CA ALA A 92 -11.53 8.41 8.12
C ALA A 92 -10.96 8.16 6.72
N GLN A 93 -10.46 9.21 6.07
CA GLN A 93 -9.88 9.09 4.72
C GLN A 93 -8.36 9.18 4.76
N PHE A 94 -7.71 8.25 4.07
CA PHE A 94 -6.27 8.17 3.98
C PHE A 94 -5.85 8.12 2.51
N GLN A 95 -4.75 8.79 2.18
CA GLN A 95 -4.12 8.67 0.87
C GLN A 95 -3.25 7.42 0.87
N GLY A 96 -3.33 6.65 -0.20
CA GLY A 96 -2.59 5.41 -0.37
C GLY A 96 -2.19 5.17 -1.82
N GLU A 97 -1.50 4.08 -2.02
CA GLU A 97 -1.00 3.62 -3.31
C GLU A 97 -1.32 2.14 -3.48
N VAL A 98 -1.72 1.76 -4.69
CA VAL A 98 -1.87 0.34 -5.06
C VAL A 98 -0.49 -0.27 -5.25
N ARG A 99 -0.23 -1.40 -4.57
CA ARG A 99 1.01 -2.17 -4.67
C ARG A 99 0.72 -3.61 -5.05
N PHE A 100 1.75 -4.30 -5.51
CA PHE A 100 1.67 -5.74 -5.72
C PHE A 100 1.31 -6.44 -4.41
N ASN A 101 0.57 -7.52 -4.53
CA ASN A 101 0.42 -8.46 -3.43
C ASN A 101 1.72 -9.28 -3.34
N GLU A 102 2.61 -8.91 -2.42
CA GLU A 102 3.92 -9.56 -2.27
C GLU A 102 3.80 -11.05 -1.92
N ASP A 103 2.72 -11.47 -1.24
CA ASP A 103 2.45 -12.88 -0.95
C ASP A 103 2.15 -13.71 -2.22
N ARG A 104 1.86 -13.01 -3.34
CA ARG A 104 1.57 -13.57 -4.66
C ARG A 104 2.50 -13.03 -5.74
N THR A 105 3.69 -12.59 -5.34
CA THR A 105 4.74 -12.11 -6.21
C THR A 105 5.98 -12.98 -6.02
N ALA A 106 6.60 -13.43 -7.09
CA ALA A 106 7.85 -14.16 -7.04
C ALA A 106 8.91 -13.47 -7.86
N HIS A 107 10.07 -13.29 -7.24
CA HIS A 107 11.30 -12.94 -7.94
C HIS A 107 11.94 -14.24 -8.46
N VAL A 108 11.99 -14.35 -9.77
CA VAL A 108 12.62 -15.50 -10.44
C VAL A 108 14.11 -15.25 -10.51
N VAL A 109 14.86 -16.04 -9.76
CA VAL A 109 16.31 -15.95 -9.65
C VAL A 109 16.95 -17.26 -10.16
N PRO A 110 17.99 -17.21 -10.99
CA PRO A 110 18.73 -18.40 -11.39
C PRO A 110 19.57 -18.91 -10.21
N ARG A 111 19.63 -20.21 -10.06
CA ARG A 111 20.45 -20.86 -9.01
C ARG A 111 21.88 -21.11 -9.45
N LEU A 112 22.20 -20.83 -10.70
CA LEU A 112 23.51 -21.01 -11.32
C LEU A 112 23.82 -19.83 -12.24
N ALA A 113 25.06 -19.37 -12.21
CA ALA A 113 25.55 -18.38 -13.15
C ALA A 113 25.61 -18.97 -14.57
N GLY A 114 25.40 -18.10 -15.57
CA GLY A 114 25.44 -18.52 -16.98
C GLY A 114 25.18 -17.38 -17.96
N VAL A 115 24.95 -17.71 -19.21
CA VAL A 115 24.63 -16.77 -20.28
C VAL A 115 23.26 -17.10 -20.86
N ALA A 116 22.41 -16.11 -21.05
CA ALA A 116 21.09 -16.26 -21.64
C ALA A 116 21.18 -16.68 -23.12
N GLU A 117 20.77 -17.90 -23.42
CA GLU A 117 20.74 -18.46 -24.79
C GLU A 117 19.44 -18.10 -25.51
N ALA A 118 18.31 -18.06 -24.77
CA ALA A 118 17.02 -17.68 -25.29
C ALA A 118 16.15 -17.06 -24.18
N VAL A 119 15.36 -16.03 -24.52
CA VAL A 119 14.45 -15.35 -23.61
C VAL A 119 13.09 -15.17 -24.30
N PRO A 120 12.29 -16.24 -24.43
CA PRO A 120 11.00 -16.18 -25.11
C PRO A 120 9.96 -15.35 -24.36
N ALA A 121 10.07 -15.23 -23.05
CA ALA A 121 9.11 -14.50 -22.23
C ALA A 121 9.24 -12.98 -22.38
N ASN A 122 8.09 -12.26 -22.46
CA ASN A 122 8.03 -10.82 -22.64
C ASN A 122 7.45 -10.12 -21.41
N LEU A 123 7.84 -8.86 -21.22
CA LEU A 123 7.25 -8.00 -20.21
C LEU A 123 5.73 -7.81 -20.46
N GLY A 124 4.90 -7.92 -19.44
CA GLY A 124 3.45 -7.84 -19.53
C GLY A 124 2.76 -9.12 -19.99
N GLU A 125 3.52 -10.17 -20.35
CA GLU A 125 2.96 -11.46 -20.76
C GLU A 125 2.35 -12.20 -19.56
N THR A 126 1.17 -12.80 -19.78
CA THR A 126 0.56 -13.71 -18.79
C THR A 126 1.12 -15.10 -18.99
N VAL A 127 1.72 -15.66 -17.95
CA VAL A 127 2.39 -16.97 -17.96
C VAL A 127 1.67 -17.96 -17.06
N ARG A 128 1.77 -19.24 -17.39
CA ARG A 128 1.28 -20.36 -16.58
C ARG A 128 2.41 -20.98 -15.77
N GLN A 129 2.05 -21.61 -14.68
CA GLN A 129 3.01 -22.39 -13.88
C GLN A 129 3.78 -23.40 -14.77
N GLY A 130 5.11 -23.40 -14.66
CA GLY A 130 5.98 -24.25 -15.45
C GLY A 130 6.26 -23.76 -16.87
N GLN A 131 5.67 -22.65 -17.33
CA GLN A 131 5.98 -22.06 -18.65
C GLN A 131 7.43 -21.62 -18.71
N LEU A 132 8.08 -21.87 -19.85
CA LEU A 132 9.46 -21.49 -20.09
C LEU A 132 9.61 -19.98 -20.21
N LEU A 133 10.44 -19.39 -19.35
CA LEU A 133 10.74 -17.95 -19.34
C LEU A 133 12.08 -17.65 -20.04
N ALA A 134 13.10 -18.44 -19.74
CA ALA A 134 14.43 -18.28 -20.33
C ALA A 134 15.18 -19.62 -20.36
N ILE A 135 16.17 -19.69 -21.26
CA ILE A 135 17.17 -20.75 -21.31
C ILE A 135 18.53 -20.11 -21.06
N VAL A 136 19.23 -20.61 -20.05
CA VAL A 136 20.56 -20.13 -19.66
C VAL A 136 21.56 -21.27 -19.85
N THR A 137 22.71 -21.00 -20.46
CA THR A 137 23.82 -21.95 -20.55
C THR A 137 24.77 -21.72 -19.38
N SER A 138 25.04 -22.78 -18.62
CA SER A 138 25.90 -22.75 -17.42
C SER A 138 26.98 -23.83 -17.49
N THR A 139 28.22 -23.42 -17.28
CA THR A 139 29.35 -24.35 -17.19
C THR A 139 29.28 -25.20 -15.93
N ALA A 140 28.89 -24.59 -14.81
CA ALA A 140 28.71 -25.30 -13.55
C ALA A 140 27.66 -26.40 -13.63
N LEU A 141 26.57 -26.19 -14.38
CA LEU A 141 25.58 -27.25 -14.64
C LEU A 141 26.17 -28.40 -15.49
N ALA A 142 26.95 -28.07 -16.50
CA ALA A 142 27.60 -29.06 -17.32
C ALA A 142 28.55 -29.95 -16.50
N GLU A 143 29.34 -29.38 -15.60
CA GLU A 143 30.20 -30.07 -14.66
C GLU A 143 29.43 -31.00 -13.71
N GLN A 144 28.35 -30.52 -13.10
CA GLN A 144 27.52 -31.33 -12.21
C GLN A 144 26.84 -32.49 -12.94
N ARG A 145 26.34 -32.29 -14.17
CA ARG A 145 25.76 -33.35 -14.99
C ARG A 145 26.81 -34.36 -15.42
N SER A 146 28.01 -33.90 -15.74
CA SER A 146 29.14 -34.79 -16.08
C SER A 146 29.56 -35.65 -14.89
N GLU A 147 29.61 -35.05 -13.68
CA GLU A 147 29.86 -35.76 -12.40
C GLU A 147 28.79 -36.85 -12.17
N LEU A 148 27.52 -36.54 -12.37
CA LEU A 148 26.42 -37.49 -12.25
C LEU A 148 26.59 -38.68 -13.23
N LEU A 149 26.85 -38.39 -14.51
CA LEU A 149 27.05 -39.44 -15.51
C LEU A 149 28.25 -40.32 -15.16
N THR A 150 29.35 -39.73 -14.69
CA THR A 150 30.54 -40.46 -14.26
C THR A 150 30.23 -41.36 -13.06
N ALA A 151 29.52 -40.82 -12.04
CA ALA A 151 29.08 -41.60 -10.88
C ALA A 151 28.15 -42.76 -11.26
N GLN A 152 27.23 -42.55 -12.22
CA GLN A 152 26.39 -43.62 -12.75
C GLN A 152 27.22 -44.72 -13.39
N ARG A 153 28.19 -44.42 -14.28
CA ARG A 153 29.03 -45.40 -14.94
C ARG A 153 29.90 -46.18 -13.97
N ARG A 154 30.45 -45.48 -12.94
CA ARG A 154 31.24 -46.15 -11.89
C ARG A 154 30.38 -47.11 -11.08
N ARG A 155 29.19 -46.72 -10.70
CA ARG A 155 28.25 -47.57 -9.97
C ARG A 155 27.85 -48.80 -10.81
N ASP A 156 27.55 -48.64 -12.11
CA ASP A 156 27.18 -49.75 -12.97
C ASP A 156 28.35 -50.75 -13.17
N ALA A 157 29.58 -50.26 -13.26
CA ALA A 157 30.77 -51.09 -13.30
C ALA A 157 31.01 -51.84 -11.97
N ALA A 158 30.88 -51.13 -10.83
CA ALA A 158 31.00 -51.74 -9.51
C ALA A 158 29.92 -52.82 -9.27
N ARG A 159 28.70 -52.57 -9.75
CA ARG A 159 27.61 -53.56 -9.69
C ARG A 159 27.91 -54.80 -10.46
N THR A 160 28.42 -54.69 -11.71
CA THR A 160 28.81 -55.83 -12.53
C THR A 160 29.91 -56.63 -11.85
N THR A 161 30.90 -55.98 -11.26
CA THR A 161 31.95 -56.63 -10.50
C THR A 161 31.44 -57.38 -9.27
N TYR A 162 30.59 -56.69 -8.47
CA TYR A 162 29.95 -57.29 -7.30
C TYR A 162 29.14 -58.54 -7.69
N ASP A 163 28.30 -58.48 -8.72
CA ASP A 163 27.45 -59.58 -9.13
C ASP A 163 28.31 -60.80 -9.61
N ARG A 164 29.47 -60.53 -10.27
CA ARG A 164 30.43 -61.56 -10.67
C ARG A 164 31.13 -62.20 -9.47
N GLU A 165 31.73 -61.38 -8.58
CA GLU A 165 32.45 -61.88 -7.39
C GLU A 165 31.54 -62.61 -6.43
N LYS A 166 30.32 -62.17 -6.27
CA LYS A 166 29.28 -62.84 -5.47
C LYS A 166 29.02 -64.24 -5.99
N LYS A 167 28.87 -64.42 -7.34
CA LYS A 167 28.64 -65.71 -7.94
C LYS A 167 29.84 -66.62 -7.79
N LEU A 168 31.06 -66.12 -8.01
CA LEU A 168 32.31 -66.88 -7.84
C LEU A 168 32.50 -67.36 -6.39
N TRP A 169 32.15 -66.54 -5.42
CA TRP A 169 32.19 -66.90 -4.02
C TRP A 169 31.12 -67.97 -3.67
N GLU A 170 29.89 -67.80 -4.15
CA GLU A 170 28.82 -68.80 -4.00
C GLU A 170 29.19 -70.13 -4.60
N ASP A 171 29.88 -70.15 -5.73
CA ASP A 171 30.41 -71.32 -6.42
C ASP A 171 31.72 -71.86 -5.78
N ARG A 172 32.22 -71.22 -4.67
CA ARG A 172 33.47 -71.53 -3.98
C ARG A 172 34.73 -71.46 -4.83
N ILE A 173 34.73 -70.55 -5.82
CA ILE A 173 35.88 -70.35 -6.74
C ILE A 173 36.78 -69.20 -6.26
N SER A 174 36.20 -68.14 -5.64
CA SER A 174 36.96 -66.98 -5.15
C SER A 174 36.92 -66.90 -3.61
N ALA A 175 37.84 -66.09 -3.03
CA ALA A 175 37.89 -65.82 -1.59
C ALA A 175 36.73 -64.89 -1.13
N GLU A 176 36.23 -65.07 0.10
CA GLU A 176 35.24 -64.19 0.70
C GLU A 176 35.70 -62.73 0.70
N GLN A 177 37.01 -62.48 0.86
CA GLN A 177 37.61 -61.17 0.85
C GLN A 177 37.31 -60.40 -0.47
N ASP A 178 37.37 -61.06 -1.61
CA ASP A 178 37.15 -60.46 -2.92
C ASP A 178 35.66 -60.03 -3.07
N TYR A 179 34.74 -60.88 -2.60
CA TYR A 179 33.33 -60.57 -2.53
C TYR A 179 33.04 -59.33 -1.62
N LEU A 180 33.61 -59.29 -0.38
CA LEU A 180 33.45 -58.19 0.55
C LEU A 180 34.05 -56.86 0.00
N GLN A 181 35.19 -56.97 -0.68
CA GLN A 181 35.79 -55.80 -1.34
C GLN A 181 34.90 -55.26 -2.46
N ALA A 182 34.35 -56.14 -3.30
CA ALA A 182 33.44 -55.76 -4.37
C ALA A 182 32.13 -55.15 -3.80
N GLN A 183 31.62 -55.67 -2.67
CA GLN A 183 30.48 -55.15 -1.98
C GLN A 183 30.72 -53.72 -1.45
N THR A 184 31.87 -53.47 -0.80
CA THR A 184 32.28 -52.17 -0.30
C THR A 184 32.41 -51.17 -1.46
N ALA A 185 33.06 -51.56 -2.57
CA ALA A 185 33.22 -50.74 -3.76
C ALA A 185 31.87 -50.34 -4.40
N LEU A 186 30.88 -51.25 -4.38
CA LEU A 186 29.52 -50.93 -4.85
C LEU A 186 28.83 -49.92 -3.90
N GLN A 187 28.94 -50.11 -2.59
CA GLN A 187 28.35 -49.19 -1.62
C GLN A 187 28.95 -47.76 -1.74
N GLU A 188 30.26 -47.65 -1.90
CA GLU A 188 30.95 -46.36 -2.13
C GLU A 188 30.46 -45.70 -3.44
N ALA A 189 30.29 -46.49 -4.53
CA ALA A 189 29.80 -45.97 -5.78
C ALA A 189 28.32 -45.53 -5.71
N ASP A 190 27.47 -46.23 -4.91
CA ASP A 190 26.08 -45.86 -4.68
C ASP A 190 26.00 -44.55 -3.91
N ILE A 191 26.84 -44.36 -2.89
CA ILE A 191 26.93 -43.07 -2.12
C ILE A 191 27.37 -41.94 -3.06
N ALA A 192 28.39 -42.14 -3.88
CA ALA A 192 28.87 -41.14 -4.83
C ALA A 192 27.77 -40.72 -5.84
N LEU A 193 27.00 -41.69 -6.33
CA LEU A 193 25.86 -41.45 -7.23
C LEU A 193 24.76 -40.65 -6.51
N GLN A 194 24.43 -41.01 -5.30
CA GLN A 194 23.42 -40.29 -4.51
C GLN A 194 23.86 -38.82 -4.25
N ASN A 195 25.12 -38.60 -3.89
CA ASN A 195 25.66 -37.25 -3.69
C ASN A 195 25.59 -36.41 -4.97
N ALA A 196 25.96 -36.96 -6.11
CA ALA A 196 25.88 -36.25 -7.37
C ALA A 196 24.43 -35.91 -7.78
N ARG A 197 23.46 -36.79 -7.49
CA ARG A 197 22.01 -36.49 -7.67
C ARG A 197 21.55 -35.37 -6.77
N GLN A 198 21.88 -35.41 -5.48
CA GLN A 198 21.47 -34.38 -4.52
C GLN A 198 22.03 -32.99 -4.88
N LYS A 199 23.30 -32.92 -5.33
CA LYS A 199 23.89 -31.67 -5.83
C LYS A 199 23.07 -31.09 -6.99
N LEU A 200 22.67 -31.94 -7.94
CA LEU A 200 21.90 -31.49 -9.11
C LEU A 200 20.47 -31.08 -8.74
N GLU A 201 19.81 -31.79 -7.83
CA GLU A 201 18.49 -31.45 -7.32
C GLU A 201 18.51 -30.12 -6.55
N ALA A 202 19.56 -29.83 -5.77
CA ALA A 202 19.71 -28.58 -5.01
C ALA A 202 19.69 -27.34 -5.92
N VAL A 203 20.23 -27.44 -7.14
CA VAL A 203 20.19 -26.35 -8.12
C VAL A 203 18.89 -26.33 -8.95
N GLY A 204 17.96 -27.24 -8.68
CA GLY A 204 16.68 -27.32 -9.38
C GLY A 204 16.77 -27.92 -10.80
N ALA A 205 17.89 -28.51 -11.11
CA ALA A 205 18.06 -29.21 -12.39
C ALA A 205 17.61 -30.66 -12.26
N SER A 206 16.74 -31.13 -13.16
CA SER A 206 16.39 -32.55 -13.18
C SER A 206 17.58 -33.39 -13.68
N GLY A 207 17.80 -34.55 -13.03
CA GLY A 207 18.80 -35.52 -13.48
C GLY A 207 18.50 -36.16 -14.81
N LYS A 208 17.37 -35.88 -15.47
CA LYS A 208 17.01 -36.33 -16.79
C LYS A 208 17.70 -35.41 -17.81
N VAL A 209 18.77 -35.89 -18.38
CA VAL A 209 19.33 -35.31 -19.61
C VAL A 209 18.36 -35.65 -20.75
N VAL A 210 17.64 -34.63 -21.22
CA VAL A 210 16.81 -34.79 -22.42
C VAL A 210 17.77 -35.02 -23.58
N SER A 211 17.70 -36.17 -24.19
CA SER A 211 18.53 -36.55 -25.37
C SER A 211 18.42 -35.46 -26.44
N GLY A 212 19.55 -34.83 -26.78
CA GLY A 212 19.61 -33.77 -27.80
C GLY A 212 19.79 -32.34 -27.26
N THR A 213 19.61 -32.09 -25.97
CA THR A 213 19.93 -30.80 -25.35
C THR A 213 21.30 -30.91 -24.67
N GLY A 214 22.17 -29.89 -24.85
CA GLY A 214 23.50 -29.89 -24.25
C GLY A 214 23.44 -30.00 -22.72
N LEU A 215 24.47 -30.56 -22.11
CA LEU A 215 24.59 -30.72 -20.65
C LEU A 215 24.54 -29.38 -19.89
N ASN A 216 24.81 -28.27 -20.57
CA ASN A 216 24.95 -26.92 -20.02
C ASN A 216 23.64 -26.10 -19.98
N ARG A 217 22.55 -26.59 -20.61
CA ARG A 217 21.30 -25.84 -20.73
C ARG A 217 20.45 -25.95 -19.45
N PHE A 218 20.08 -24.80 -18.90
CA PHE A 218 19.19 -24.65 -17.75
C PHE A 218 17.94 -23.87 -18.14
N GLU A 219 16.78 -24.47 -17.92
CA GLU A 219 15.49 -23.85 -18.22
C GLU A 219 14.95 -23.14 -16.97
N ILE A 220 14.67 -21.86 -17.12
CA ILE A 220 14.03 -21.05 -16.09
C ILE A 220 12.55 -20.99 -16.40
N ARG A 221 11.72 -21.42 -15.46
CA ARG A 221 10.27 -21.58 -15.61
C ARG A 221 9.50 -20.76 -14.58
N ALA A 222 8.27 -20.37 -14.94
CA ALA A 222 7.36 -19.64 -14.05
C ALA A 222 6.98 -20.49 -12.83
N PRO A 223 7.05 -19.94 -11.61
CA PRO A 223 6.73 -20.67 -10.37
C PRO A 223 5.22 -20.89 -10.19
N PHE A 224 4.38 -19.97 -10.71
CA PHE A 224 2.91 -20.01 -10.66
C PHE A 224 2.31 -19.23 -11.83
N ASP A 225 0.97 -19.28 -11.96
CA ASP A 225 0.22 -18.51 -12.95
C ASP A 225 0.22 -17.03 -12.60
N GLY A 226 0.70 -16.17 -13.48
CA GLY A 226 0.79 -14.74 -13.22
C GLY A 226 1.17 -13.92 -14.45
N THR A 227 1.49 -12.66 -14.23
CA THR A 227 1.96 -11.73 -15.26
C THR A 227 3.39 -11.34 -14.97
N ILE A 228 4.22 -11.28 -16.00
CA ILE A 228 5.60 -10.77 -15.89
C ILE A 228 5.54 -9.25 -15.75
N VAL A 229 5.87 -8.75 -14.56
CA VAL A 229 5.83 -7.31 -14.24
C VAL A 229 7.18 -6.63 -14.35
N GLU A 230 8.28 -7.44 -14.28
CA GLU A 230 9.64 -6.95 -14.51
C GLU A 230 10.43 -8.02 -15.29
N LYS A 231 11.31 -7.55 -16.15
CA LYS A 231 12.22 -8.37 -16.95
C LYS A 231 13.59 -7.69 -16.99
N HIS A 232 14.57 -8.33 -16.36
CA HIS A 232 15.95 -7.86 -16.27
C HIS A 232 16.92 -8.86 -16.95
N LEU A 233 16.50 -9.41 -18.08
CA LEU A 233 17.28 -10.38 -18.83
C LEU A 233 17.13 -10.16 -20.33
N ALA A 234 18.26 -9.97 -21.01
CA ALA A 234 18.36 -9.90 -22.45
C ALA A 234 19.10 -11.11 -23.05
N LEU A 235 18.88 -11.36 -24.35
CA LEU A 235 19.59 -12.40 -25.08
C LEU A 235 21.11 -12.14 -25.08
N GLY A 236 21.91 -13.15 -24.75
CA GLY A 236 23.37 -13.04 -24.66
C GLY A 236 23.91 -12.41 -23.38
N GLU A 237 23.03 -12.01 -22.47
CA GLU A 237 23.43 -11.39 -21.20
C GLU A 237 23.95 -12.45 -20.22
N SER A 238 25.00 -12.08 -19.48
CA SER A 238 25.56 -12.90 -18.41
C SER A 238 24.76 -12.73 -17.12
N VAL A 239 24.27 -13.81 -16.56
CA VAL A 239 23.47 -13.87 -15.36
C VAL A 239 24.30 -14.40 -14.21
N LYS A 240 24.23 -13.74 -13.05
CA LYS A 240 24.84 -14.21 -11.81
C LYS A 240 23.83 -15.00 -10.99
N GLU A 241 24.32 -15.81 -10.07
CA GLU A 241 23.51 -16.45 -9.04
C GLU A 241 22.78 -15.37 -8.23
N ASP A 242 21.54 -15.66 -7.81
CA ASP A 242 20.69 -14.80 -7.01
C ASP A 242 20.30 -13.44 -7.64
N ALA A 243 20.62 -13.20 -8.91
CA ALA A 243 20.14 -12.03 -9.63
C ALA A 243 18.64 -12.18 -9.97
N SER A 244 17.79 -11.22 -9.57
CA SER A 244 16.39 -11.22 -10.00
C SER A 244 16.31 -10.92 -11.49
N ILE A 245 15.90 -11.90 -12.29
CA ILE A 245 15.82 -11.78 -13.75
C ILE A 245 14.40 -11.56 -14.26
N PHE A 246 13.40 -12.05 -13.56
CA PHE A 246 11.99 -11.76 -13.77
C PHE A 246 11.27 -11.57 -12.45
N THR A 247 10.26 -10.72 -12.44
CA THR A 247 9.26 -10.65 -11.37
C THR A 247 7.92 -11.08 -11.96
N VAL A 248 7.35 -12.16 -11.41
CA VAL A 248 6.04 -12.69 -11.79
C VAL A 248 5.06 -12.39 -10.67
N ALA A 249 3.95 -11.71 -10.98
CA ALA A 249 2.93 -11.35 -10.00
C ALA A 249 1.53 -11.83 -10.42
N ASP A 250 0.77 -12.34 -9.46
CA ASP A 250 -0.66 -12.63 -9.62
C ASP A 250 -1.46 -11.34 -9.37
N LEU A 251 -1.84 -10.66 -10.44
CA LEU A 251 -2.55 -9.39 -10.40
C LEU A 251 -4.06 -9.51 -10.12
N ARG A 252 -4.59 -10.72 -9.88
CA ARG A 252 -6.00 -10.93 -9.49
C ARG A 252 -6.32 -10.31 -8.12
N THR A 253 -5.31 -10.12 -7.30
CA THR A 253 -5.38 -9.40 -6.04
C THR A 253 -4.23 -8.42 -5.94
N VAL A 254 -4.51 -7.23 -5.39
CA VAL A 254 -3.51 -6.18 -5.15
C VAL A 254 -3.68 -5.65 -3.73
N TRP A 255 -2.69 -4.95 -3.24
CA TRP A 255 -2.77 -4.23 -1.98
C TRP A 255 -2.98 -2.75 -2.20
N ALA A 256 -3.87 -2.12 -1.44
CA ALA A 256 -3.86 -0.68 -1.24
C ALA A 256 -3.09 -0.41 0.07
N GLU A 257 -1.91 0.16 -0.04
CA GLU A 257 -1.06 0.52 1.10
C GLU A 257 -1.23 2.00 1.42
N PHE A 258 -1.44 2.34 2.69
CA PHE A 258 -1.63 3.72 3.14
C PHE A 258 -0.95 3.95 4.48
N ALA A 259 -0.63 5.21 4.75
CA ALA A 259 0.03 5.63 5.98
C ALA A 259 -0.99 6.09 7.02
N VAL A 260 -0.86 5.58 8.24
CA VAL A 260 -1.72 5.90 9.38
C VAL A 260 -0.92 6.64 10.42
N SER A 261 -1.40 7.83 10.82
CA SER A 261 -0.76 8.61 11.87
C SER A 261 -1.02 7.99 13.26
N PRO A 262 -0.15 8.21 14.25
CA PRO A 262 -0.34 7.65 15.60
C PRO A 262 -1.70 7.96 16.23
N LYS A 263 -2.27 9.13 15.99
CA LYS A 263 -3.59 9.54 16.49
C LYS A 263 -4.75 8.74 15.89
N ASP A 264 -4.55 8.21 14.67
CA ASP A 264 -5.58 7.48 13.94
C ASP A 264 -5.48 5.95 14.13
N LEU A 265 -4.42 5.46 14.82
CA LEU A 265 -4.21 4.02 15.06
C LEU A 265 -5.29 3.38 15.95
N GLU A 266 -5.97 4.18 16.79
CA GLU A 266 -7.10 3.67 17.57
C GLU A 266 -8.31 3.33 16.70
N THR A 267 -8.47 4.06 15.59
CA THR A 267 -9.60 3.92 14.67
C THR A 267 -9.31 2.95 13.52
N VAL A 268 -8.04 2.70 13.20
CA VAL A 268 -7.63 1.82 12.10
C VAL A 268 -7.18 0.47 12.64
N ARG A 269 -8.02 -0.55 12.48
CA ARG A 269 -7.77 -1.91 13.00
C ARG A 269 -7.89 -2.97 11.91
N VAL A 270 -7.15 -4.06 12.07
CA VAL A 270 -7.27 -5.23 11.20
C VAL A 270 -8.70 -5.77 11.26
N GLY A 271 -9.26 -6.14 10.11
CA GLY A 271 -10.62 -6.63 9.97
C GLY A 271 -11.67 -5.56 9.66
N GLN A 272 -11.34 -4.27 9.74
CA GLN A 272 -12.29 -3.20 9.38
C GLN A 272 -12.54 -3.16 7.88
N LYS A 273 -13.80 -2.85 7.54
CA LYS A 273 -14.23 -2.63 6.16
C LYS A 273 -13.77 -1.25 5.69
N VAL A 274 -13.33 -1.19 4.46
CA VAL A 274 -12.88 0.03 3.79
C VAL A 274 -13.44 0.13 2.39
N VAL A 275 -13.59 1.36 1.93
CA VAL A 275 -13.91 1.66 0.54
C VAL A 275 -12.69 2.35 -0.06
N VAL A 276 -12.16 1.76 -1.12
CA VAL A 276 -11.03 2.32 -1.86
C VAL A 276 -11.55 2.94 -3.14
N SER A 277 -11.19 4.18 -3.38
CA SER A 277 -11.55 4.94 -4.58
C SER A 277 -10.32 5.54 -5.24
N SER A 278 -10.38 5.73 -6.55
CA SER A 278 -9.33 6.39 -7.31
C SER A 278 -9.90 7.59 -8.05
N SER A 279 -9.14 8.67 -8.13
CA SER A 279 -9.48 9.81 -8.99
C SER A 279 -9.29 9.55 -10.48
N ALA A 280 -8.58 8.46 -10.84
CA ALA A 280 -8.30 8.11 -12.24
C ALA A 280 -9.49 7.45 -12.95
N PHE A 281 -10.45 6.90 -12.20
CA PHE A 281 -11.67 6.26 -12.74
C PHE A 281 -12.75 6.14 -11.64
N ASP A 282 -14.02 6.10 -12.05
CA ASP A 282 -15.18 6.11 -11.12
C ASP A 282 -15.43 4.75 -10.41
N SER A 283 -14.47 3.84 -10.40
CA SER A 283 -14.62 2.57 -9.69
C SER A 283 -14.29 2.69 -8.23
N LYS A 284 -15.15 2.11 -7.40
CA LYS A 284 -14.92 1.92 -5.96
C LYS A 284 -14.67 0.44 -5.72
N GLY A 285 -13.65 0.14 -4.93
CA GLY A 285 -13.35 -1.21 -4.46
C GLY A 285 -13.68 -1.32 -2.98
N GLU A 286 -14.38 -2.36 -2.60
CA GLU A 286 -14.53 -2.71 -1.18
C GLU A 286 -13.42 -3.67 -0.77
N GLY A 287 -12.89 -3.49 0.42
CA GLY A 287 -11.84 -4.33 0.96
C GLY A 287 -11.90 -4.40 2.48
N THR A 288 -10.94 -5.13 3.03
CA THR A 288 -10.77 -5.26 4.47
C THR A 288 -9.31 -4.99 4.81
N ILE A 289 -9.07 -4.27 5.89
CA ILE A 289 -7.72 -4.05 6.39
C ILE A 289 -7.14 -5.40 6.81
N SER A 290 -6.13 -5.86 6.07
CA SER A 290 -5.46 -7.14 6.31
C SER A 290 -4.25 -7.01 7.24
N TYR A 291 -3.67 -5.83 7.32
CA TYR A 291 -2.48 -5.58 8.12
C TYR A 291 -2.40 -4.13 8.59
N VAL A 292 -1.94 -3.94 9.82
CA VAL A 292 -1.54 -2.64 10.38
C VAL A 292 -0.18 -2.84 11.04
N GLY A 293 0.81 -2.06 10.61
CA GLY A 293 2.19 -2.17 11.07
C GLY A 293 2.33 -1.80 12.55
N ALA A 294 3.04 -2.63 13.30
CA ALA A 294 3.36 -2.39 14.71
C ALA A 294 4.46 -1.33 14.91
N LEU A 295 5.26 -1.08 13.86
CA LEU A 295 6.36 -0.13 13.90
C LEU A 295 6.00 1.14 13.13
N LEU A 296 6.38 2.27 13.70
CA LEU A 296 6.29 3.56 13.01
C LEU A 296 7.56 3.78 12.18
N GLY A 297 7.38 4.22 10.93
CA GLY A 297 8.51 4.59 10.08
C GLY A 297 9.31 5.74 10.71
N GLU A 298 10.61 5.63 10.74
CA GLU A 298 11.50 6.60 11.42
C GLU A 298 11.36 8.02 10.87
N GLN A 299 11.25 8.16 9.56
CA GLN A 299 11.15 9.46 8.89
C GLN A 299 9.72 9.99 8.86
N THR A 300 8.73 9.13 8.56
CA THR A 300 7.33 9.53 8.40
C THR A 300 6.55 9.56 9.71
N ARG A 301 7.02 8.83 10.72
CA ARG A 301 6.36 8.60 12.01
C ARG A 301 4.93 8.08 11.86
N THR A 302 4.67 7.34 10.78
CA THR A 302 3.38 6.71 10.47
C THR A 302 3.51 5.20 10.44
N ALA A 303 2.44 4.50 10.78
CA ALA A 303 2.32 3.06 10.57
C ALA A 303 1.83 2.78 9.15
N ARG A 304 2.28 1.69 8.54
CA ARG A 304 1.75 1.22 7.26
C ARG A 304 0.55 0.32 7.50
N ALA A 305 -0.54 0.58 6.80
CA ALA A 305 -1.69 -0.29 6.77
C ALA A 305 -1.94 -0.79 5.34
N ARG A 306 -2.46 -2.01 5.21
CA ARG A 306 -2.71 -2.67 3.93
C ARG A 306 -4.14 -3.16 3.86
N VAL A 307 -4.74 -2.96 2.72
CA VAL A 307 -6.05 -3.50 2.35
C VAL A 307 -5.86 -4.44 1.18
N THR A 308 -6.39 -5.63 1.26
CA THR A 308 -6.40 -6.55 0.12
C THR A 308 -7.63 -6.27 -0.75
N LEU A 309 -7.38 -5.95 -2.01
CA LEU A 309 -8.41 -5.67 -3.03
C LEU A 309 -8.47 -6.78 -4.06
N GLY A 310 -9.68 -7.23 -4.39
CA GLY A 310 -9.91 -8.06 -5.55
C GLY A 310 -9.79 -7.24 -6.84
N ASN A 311 -9.07 -7.79 -7.82
CA ASN A 311 -8.79 -7.09 -9.09
C ASN A 311 -9.12 -7.95 -10.33
N PRO A 312 -10.34 -8.49 -10.45
CA PRO A 312 -10.69 -9.42 -11.53
C PRO A 312 -10.64 -8.79 -12.94
N LYS A 313 -10.80 -7.47 -13.02
CA LYS A 313 -10.77 -6.73 -14.29
C LYS A 313 -9.42 -6.05 -14.55
N GLY A 314 -8.42 -6.19 -13.67
CA GLY A 314 -7.13 -5.52 -13.80
C GLY A 314 -7.17 -3.98 -13.70
N ALA A 315 -8.25 -3.41 -13.15
CA ALA A 315 -8.44 -1.97 -13.04
C ALA A 315 -7.48 -1.35 -12.02
N TRP A 316 -7.24 -2.04 -10.92
CA TRP A 316 -6.31 -1.62 -9.87
C TRP A 316 -4.89 -1.97 -10.28
N ARG A 317 -4.18 -0.99 -10.85
CA ARG A 317 -2.78 -1.19 -11.29
C ARG A 317 -1.82 -0.74 -10.20
N PRO A 318 -0.79 -1.53 -9.88
CA PRO A 318 0.29 -1.08 -8.99
C PRO A 318 0.88 0.26 -9.47
N GLY A 319 1.15 1.17 -8.51
CA GLY A 319 1.55 2.54 -8.78
C GLY A 319 0.38 3.55 -8.82
N LEU A 320 -0.88 3.11 -8.78
CA LEU A 320 -2.04 3.97 -8.78
C LEU A 320 -2.27 4.59 -7.40
N PHE A 321 -2.45 5.91 -7.33
CA PHE A 321 -2.86 6.59 -6.11
C PHE A 321 -4.35 6.40 -5.84
N VAL A 322 -4.67 6.14 -4.58
CA VAL A 322 -6.03 5.84 -4.12
C VAL A 322 -6.34 6.56 -2.82
N THR A 323 -7.63 6.80 -2.59
CA THR A 323 -8.15 7.23 -1.30
C THR A 323 -8.82 6.04 -0.62
N VAL A 324 -8.36 5.72 0.58
CA VAL A 324 -8.90 4.65 1.42
C VAL A 324 -9.79 5.27 2.48
N ALA A 325 -11.09 5.02 2.39
CA ALA A 325 -12.08 5.45 3.38
C ALA A 325 -12.30 4.29 4.36
N VAL A 326 -11.81 4.44 5.58
CA VAL A 326 -11.99 3.49 6.67
C VAL A 326 -13.31 3.77 7.36
N LEU A 327 -14.20 2.78 7.37
CA LEU A 327 -15.50 2.87 8.00
C LEU A 327 -15.35 2.55 9.49
N GLY A 328 -15.50 3.57 10.32
CA GLY A 328 -15.48 3.42 11.77
C GLY A 328 -16.83 3.02 12.35
N ASP A 329 -16.95 3.04 13.66
CA ASP A 329 -18.17 2.67 14.37
C ASP A 329 -19.31 3.65 14.07
N SER A 330 -20.52 3.10 13.96
CA SER A 330 -21.74 3.88 13.87
C SER A 330 -22.10 4.44 15.24
N GLN A 331 -22.16 5.75 15.36
CA GLN A 331 -22.51 6.43 16.60
C GLN A 331 -23.87 7.07 16.49
N ALA A 332 -24.70 6.89 17.50
CA ALA A 332 -26.00 7.54 17.57
C ALA A 332 -25.85 9.07 17.60
N ALA A 333 -26.68 9.76 16.86
CA ALA A 333 -26.80 11.20 16.84
C ALA A 333 -28.28 11.58 17.12
N GLN A 334 -28.48 12.62 17.94
CA GLN A 334 -29.82 13.04 18.35
C GLN A 334 -30.63 13.61 17.18
N LEU A 335 -29.91 14.29 16.26
CA LEU A 335 -30.54 14.94 15.13
C LEU A 335 -29.66 14.82 13.91
N VAL A 336 -30.19 14.25 12.84
CA VAL A 336 -29.49 13.97 11.60
C VAL A 336 -30.31 14.49 10.43
N VAL A 337 -29.62 15.10 9.46
CA VAL A 337 -30.20 15.53 8.17
C VAL A 337 -29.36 14.96 7.03
N SER A 338 -29.92 14.89 5.82
CA SER A 338 -29.15 14.55 4.61
C SER A 338 -28.02 15.57 4.40
N ALA A 339 -26.88 15.13 3.92
CA ALA A 339 -25.78 16.03 3.54
C ALA A 339 -26.22 17.04 2.46
N ASP A 340 -27.11 16.66 1.55
CA ASP A 340 -27.68 17.50 0.49
C ASP A 340 -28.60 18.60 1.04
N ALA A 341 -29.12 18.44 2.27
CA ALA A 341 -29.91 19.47 2.93
C ALA A 341 -29.07 20.67 3.41
N LEU A 342 -27.76 20.45 3.59
CA LEU A 342 -26.84 21.46 4.11
C LEU A 342 -26.37 22.35 2.97
N GLN A 343 -26.57 23.68 3.13
CA GLN A 343 -26.02 24.70 2.23
C GLN A 343 -25.17 25.67 3.00
N THR A 344 -24.29 26.36 2.29
CA THR A 344 -23.44 27.42 2.88
C THR A 344 -23.87 28.76 2.25
N VAL A 345 -24.28 29.69 3.08
CA VAL A 345 -24.60 31.08 2.72
C VAL A 345 -23.81 32.00 3.64
N ASP A 346 -23.15 32.99 3.10
CA ASP A 346 -22.31 33.97 3.85
C ASP A 346 -21.31 33.28 4.78
N SER A 347 -20.69 32.20 4.32
CA SER A 347 -19.74 31.34 5.06
C SER A 347 -20.34 30.63 6.30
N LYS A 348 -21.67 30.63 6.43
CA LYS A 348 -22.38 29.93 7.52
C LYS A 348 -23.14 28.73 6.98
N PRO A 349 -23.11 27.59 7.66
CA PRO A 349 -23.93 26.43 7.26
C PRO A 349 -25.40 26.72 7.64
N ILE A 350 -26.28 26.48 6.65
CA ILE A 350 -27.73 26.63 6.80
C ILE A 350 -28.48 25.41 6.33
N VAL A 351 -29.69 25.24 6.83
CA VAL A 351 -30.67 24.25 6.34
C VAL A 351 -31.98 24.96 6.05
N PHE A 352 -32.67 24.58 5.01
CA PHE A 352 -33.97 25.14 4.66
C PHE A 352 -35.10 24.37 5.37
N LYS A 353 -35.66 24.97 6.40
CA LYS A 353 -36.81 24.46 7.17
C LYS A 353 -38.11 24.81 6.45
N ALA A 354 -38.95 23.83 6.22
CA ALA A 354 -40.30 24.07 5.64
C ALA A 354 -41.19 24.85 6.62
N VAL A 355 -41.76 25.96 6.16
CA VAL A 355 -42.68 26.81 6.87
C VAL A 355 -43.93 27.04 6.03
N PRO A 356 -45.06 27.48 6.61
CA PRO A 356 -46.24 27.80 5.79
C PRO A 356 -45.92 28.85 4.73
N GLY A 357 -46.08 28.47 3.44
CA GLY A 357 -45.83 29.33 2.29
C GLY A 357 -44.38 29.36 1.78
N GLY A 358 -43.52 28.41 2.16
CA GLY A 358 -42.18 28.30 1.64
C GLY A 358 -41.13 27.66 2.56
N PHE A 359 -39.91 28.15 2.50
CA PHE A 359 -38.79 27.65 3.27
C PHE A 359 -38.06 28.78 4.01
N ALA A 360 -37.69 28.55 5.26
CA ALA A 360 -36.89 29.47 6.06
C ALA A 360 -35.43 28.98 6.11
N ALA A 361 -34.48 29.85 5.81
CA ALA A 361 -33.07 29.59 5.93
C ALA A 361 -32.65 29.64 7.43
N MET A 362 -32.44 28.48 8.03
CA MET A 362 -32.07 28.36 9.45
C MET A 362 -30.56 28.12 9.56
N PRO A 363 -29.81 29.00 10.23
CA PRO A 363 -28.40 28.74 10.53
C PRO A 363 -28.30 27.58 11.51
N VAL A 364 -27.42 26.63 11.20
CA VAL A 364 -27.23 25.41 11.99
C VAL A 364 -25.77 25.27 12.40
N LYS A 365 -25.55 24.66 13.56
CA LYS A 365 -24.23 24.21 13.97
C LYS A 365 -24.14 22.71 13.67
N VAL A 366 -23.25 22.35 12.76
CA VAL A 366 -23.05 20.96 12.36
C VAL A 366 -22.03 20.26 13.24
N GLY A 367 -22.21 18.96 13.40
CA GLY A 367 -21.31 18.06 14.09
C GLY A 367 -20.61 17.11 13.12
N ARG A 368 -20.70 15.81 13.42
CA ARG A 368 -20.10 14.72 12.63
C ARG A 368 -20.85 14.52 11.30
N SER A 369 -20.15 14.02 10.29
CA SER A 369 -20.72 13.68 9.00
C SER A 369 -20.11 12.37 8.46
N ASP A 370 -20.92 11.57 7.76
CA ASP A 370 -20.49 10.35 7.03
C ASP A 370 -20.48 10.56 5.51
N GLY A 371 -20.69 11.82 5.05
CA GLY A 371 -20.80 12.15 3.63
C GLY A 371 -22.20 11.94 3.04
N LYS A 372 -23.11 11.23 3.73
CA LYS A 372 -24.53 11.08 3.37
C LYS A 372 -25.42 11.80 4.35
N HIS A 373 -25.06 11.78 5.63
CA HIS A 373 -25.80 12.38 6.72
C HIS A 373 -24.89 13.31 7.51
N VAL A 374 -25.47 14.35 8.10
CA VAL A 374 -24.78 15.33 8.93
C VAL A 374 -25.54 15.49 10.24
N GLU A 375 -24.81 15.44 11.35
CA GLU A 375 -25.34 15.71 12.67
C GLU A 375 -25.57 17.21 12.84
N VAL A 376 -26.71 17.57 13.32
CA VAL A 376 -27.04 18.95 13.66
C VAL A 376 -27.04 19.09 15.19
N LEU A 377 -26.12 19.91 15.69
CA LEU A 377 -25.95 20.13 17.13
C LEU A 377 -26.89 21.25 17.67
N GLN A 378 -27.16 22.24 16.82
CA GLN A 378 -28.00 23.39 17.18
C GLN A 378 -28.68 23.98 15.94
N GLY A 379 -29.87 24.58 16.10
CA GLY A 379 -30.57 25.28 15.02
C GLY A 379 -31.79 24.56 14.46
N LEU A 380 -32.00 23.27 14.79
CA LEU A 380 -33.18 22.49 14.43
C LEU A 380 -33.70 21.71 15.64
N GLU A 381 -34.96 21.30 15.59
CA GLU A 381 -35.62 20.42 16.55
C GLU A 381 -36.01 19.09 15.90
N ALA A 382 -36.14 18.05 16.72
CA ALA A 382 -36.60 16.76 16.23
C ALA A 382 -38.04 16.86 15.69
N GLY A 383 -38.22 16.37 14.45
CA GLY A 383 -39.50 16.49 13.74
C GLY A 383 -39.58 17.67 12.77
N ASP A 384 -38.62 18.60 12.80
CA ASP A 384 -38.58 19.69 11.83
C ASP A 384 -38.45 19.14 10.40
N LYS A 385 -39.32 19.63 9.52
CA LYS A 385 -39.30 19.28 8.10
C LYS A 385 -38.28 20.16 7.37
N VAL A 386 -37.30 19.54 6.75
CA VAL A 386 -36.22 20.22 6.01
C VAL A 386 -36.17 19.75 4.57
N ALA A 387 -35.76 20.64 3.67
CA ALA A 387 -35.48 20.27 2.28
C ALA A 387 -34.24 19.35 2.25
N SER A 388 -34.36 18.15 1.67
CA SER A 388 -33.32 17.12 1.65
C SER A 388 -32.70 16.89 0.27
N SER A 389 -33.28 17.43 -0.80
CA SER A 389 -32.71 17.41 -2.16
C SER A 389 -33.00 18.71 -2.89
N ASN A 390 -32.23 18.99 -3.96
CA ASN A 390 -32.33 20.18 -4.81
C ASN A 390 -32.31 21.51 -4.05
N THR A 391 -31.67 21.54 -2.89
CA THR A 391 -31.59 22.72 -1.99
C THR A 391 -30.83 23.89 -2.63
N PHE A 392 -30.07 23.64 -3.69
CA PHE A 392 -29.41 24.69 -4.49
C PHE A 392 -30.42 25.68 -5.13
N VAL A 393 -31.62 25.21 -5.52
CA VAL A 393 -32.68 26.07 -6.05
C VAL A 393 -33.11 27.07 -5.00
N LEU A 394 -33.31 26.61 -3.76
CA LEU A 394 -33.66 27.48 -2.62
C LEU A 394 -32.58 28.50 -2.33
N LYS A 395 -31.32 28.08 -2.42
CA LYS A 395 -30.17 28.99 -2.24
C LYS A 395 -30.11 30.05 -3.30
N ALA A 396 -30.40 29.71 -4.57
CA ALA A 396 -30.39 30.65 -5.68
C ALA A 396 -31.51 31.71 -5.56
N ASP A 397 -32.71 31.29 -5.10
CA ASP A 397 -33.82 32.20 -4.90
C ASP A 397 -33.59 33.10 -3.65
N LEU A 398 -32.94 32.57 -2.60
CA LEU A 398 -32.54 33.36 -1.44
C LEU A 398 -31.55 34.50 -1.84
N GLY A 399 -30.64 34.21 -2.78
CA GLY A 399 -29.70 35.21 -3.30
C GLY A 399 -30.37 36.30 -4.15
N LYS A 400 -31.48 35.99 -4.86
CA LYS A 400 -32.23 36.98 -5.65
C LYS A 400 -33.04 37.93 -4.75
N SER A 401 -33.65 37.40 -3.71
CA SER A 401 -34.43 38.23 -2.77
C SER A 401 -33.56 39.22 -1.97
N GLY A 402 -32.27 38.93 -1.82
CA GLY A 402 -31.32 39.86 -1.16
C GLY A 402 -30.82 40.99 -2.06
N VAL A 403 -31.04 40.93 -3.36
CA VAL A 403 -30.62 41.99 -4.34
C VAL A 403 -31.77 42.98 -4.63
N GLU A 404 -33.03 42.62 -4.31
CA GLU A 404 -34.20 43.48 -4.52
C GLU A 404 -34.46 44.45 -3.33
N GLU A 405 -33.71 44.36 -2.21
CA GLU A 405 -33.83 45.25 -1.06
C GLU A 405 -32.70 46.28 -0.90
N GLU A 406 -31.77 46.38 -1.85
CA GLU A 406 -30.84 47.51 -1.97
C GLU A 406 -31.33 48.46 -3.11
#